data_97f098216d4519d49c28625a36db7044
#
_entry.id   97f098216d4519d49c28625a36db7044
#
_cell.length_a   1.000
_cell.length_b   1.000
_cell.length_c   1.000
_cell.angle_alpha   90.00
_cell.angle_beta   90.00
_cell.angle_gamma   90.00
#
_symmetry.space_group_name_H-M   'P 1'
#
loop_
_entity.id
_entity.type
_entity.pdbx_description
1 polymer ?
#
loop_
_entity_poly.entity_id
_entity_poly.type
_entity_poly.pdbx_seq_one_letter_code
_entity_poly.pdbx_strand_id
1 'polypeptide(L)'
;MVKKKNENVEEKKIIEIEDVPGIGPKTAEKLKEAGYTTVESIAVAAPQDLAEIAEISEGTCSKIIAEARRMVRIDNFISADQIMEKRKRIGHITSGSKNLDELIGGGFETQAVIEVFGEFGSGKSQLAHQLAVTVQLPKEKGGLEAESIFIDSENTFRPERIVQIAEHYGLDPQETLAKIHYARAYNSDHQMLLAEKAEDLLKEGNVKLMILDSLTATFRSEYVGRGVLAERQQKLGRHLRKLHQLADVYDICIFVTNQVSSAPDIFFGDPTRPI
;
A
#
# COMPACT_ATOMS: atom_id res chain seq x y z
N MET A 1 -30.51 33.86 25.19
CA MET A 1 -29.23 34.33 24.62
C MET A 1 -28.23 33.16 24.60
N VAL A 2 -28.13 32.48 23.47
CA VAL A 2 -27.22 31.36 23.31
C VAL A 2 -25.98 31.91 22.59
N LYS A 3 -24.84 31.86 23.27
CA LYS A 3 -23.55 32.25 22.68
C LYS A 3 -23.13 31.23 21.60
N LYS A 4 -23.12 31.66 20.35
CA LYS A 4 -22.44 30.94 19.25
C LYS A 4 -20.94 30.88 19.56
N LYS A 5 -20.39 29.69 19.79
CA LYS A 5 -18.96 29.45 19.71
C LYS A 5 -18.56 29.48 18.23
N ASN A 6 -17.77 30.45 17.87
CA ASN A 6 -17.05 30.45 16.61
C ASN A 6 -16.01 29.33 16.65
N GLU A 7 -16.21 28.29 15.87
CA GLU A 7 -15.16 27.35 15.54
C GLU A 7 -14.24 28.02 14.51
N ASN A 8 -13.10 28.49 14.99
CA ASN A 8 -11.98 28.85 14.14
C ASN A 8 -11.50 27.58 13.46
N VAL A 9 -11.78 27.44 12.17
CA VAL A 9 -11.06 26.53 11.29
C VAL A 9 -9.67 27.16 11.10
N GLU A 10 -8.70 26.75 11.90
CA GLU A 10 -7.30 27.05 11.64
C GLU A 10 -6.95 26.39 10.28
N GLU A 11 -6.70 27.21 9.27
CA GLU A 11 -6.09 26.77 8.02
C GLU A 11 -4.78 26.05 8.38
N LYS A 12 -4.73 24.74 8.13
CA LYS A 12 -3.51 23.94 8.29
C LYS A 12 -2.47 24.52 7.33
N LYS A 13 -1.53 25.30 7.83
CA LYS A 13 -0.35 25.73 7.09
C LYS A 13 0.36 24.46 6.61
N ILE A 14 0.50 24.32 5.30
CA ILE A 14 1.29 23.23 4.71
C ILE A 14 2.73 23.46 5.18
N ILE A 15 3.29 22.51 5.90
CA ILE A 15 4.66 22.57 6.42
C ILE A 15 5.52 21.82 5.41
N GLU A 16 6.46 22.52 4.80
CA GLU A 16 7.40 21.96 3.84
C GLU A 16 8.60 21.33 4.57
N ILE A 17 9.33 20.42 3.91
CA ILE A 17 10.49 19.75 4.55
C ILE A 17 11.62 20.73 4.86
N GLU A 18 11.70 21.83 4.14
CA GLU A 18 12.62 22.95 4.39
C GLU A 18 12.33 23.71 5.69
N ASP A 19 11.12 23.59 6.21
CA ASP A 19 10.75 24.20 7.50
C ASP A 19 11.31 23.40 8.69
N VAL A 20 11.81 22.18 8.46
CA VAL A 20 12.38 21.33 9.53
C VAL A 20 13.75 21.84 9.92
N PRO A 21 13.97 22.22 11.19
CA PRO A 21 15.28 22.68 11.67
C PRO A 21 16.40 21.67 11.37
N GLY A 22 17.43 22.15 10.66
CA GLY A 22 18.58 21.31 10.27
C GLY A 22 18.51 20.82 8.82
N ILE A 23 17.43 21.05 8.11
CA ILE A 23 17.33 20.78 6.68
C ILE A 23 17.61 22.08 5.92
N GLY A 24 18.72 22.14 5.19
CA GLY A 24 19.03 23.20 4.26
C GLY A 24 18.54 22.88 2.85
N PRO A 25 18.53 23.86 1.92
CA PRO A 25 18.01 23.66 0.56
C PRO A 25 18.63 22.48 -0.18
N LYS A 26 19.95 22.27 -0.09
CA LYS A 26 20.63 21.15 -0.73
C LYS A 26 20.24 19.79 -0.12
N THR A 27 20.05 19.74 1.20
CA THR A 27 19.61 18.53 1.91
C THR A 27 18.15 18.24 1.55
N ALA A 28 17.31 19.26 1.48
CA ALA A 28 15.91 19.11 1.07
C ALA A 28 15.79 18.54 -0.34
N GLU A 29 16.60 19.04 -1.29
CA GLU A 29 16.62 18.54 -2.67
C GLU A 29 16.96 17.06 -2.73
N LYS A 30 18.07 16.62 -2.07
CA LYS A 30 18.45 15.20 -2.00
C LYS A 30 17.37 14.33 -1.35
N LEU A 31 16.76 14.81 -0.28
CA LEU A 31 15.69 14.09 0.41
C LEU A 31 14.43 13.95 -0.47
N LYS A 32 14.07 15.02 -1.21
CA LYS A 32 12.95 14.97 -2.16
C LYS A 32 13.20 14.02 -3.32
N GLU A 33 14.40 14.01 -3.90
CA GLU A 33 14.82 13.06 -4.93
C GLU A 33 14.73 11.61 -4.45
N ALA A 34 15.05 11.36 -3.18
CA ALA A 34 14.95 10.05 -2.56
C ALA A 34 13.53 9.69 -2.04
N GLY A 35 12.51 10.53 -2.33
CA GLY A 35 11.12 10.26 -1.98
C GLY A 35 10.65 10.78 -0.62
N TYR A 36 11.50 11.50 0.12
CA TYR A 36 11.10 12.17 1.37
C TYR A 36 10.53 13.55 1.06
N THR A 37 9.26 13.60 0.64
CA THR A 37 8.62 14.84 0.16
C THR A 37 7.81 15.56 1.23
N THR A 38 7.56 14.92 2.39
CA THR A 38 6.76 15.47 3.49
C THR A 38 7.51 15.40 4.81
N VAL A 39 7.14 16.27 5.76
CA VAL A 39 7.72 16.27 7.11
C VAL A 39 7.39 14.96 7.83
N GLU A 40 6.20 14.37 7.58
CA GLU A 40 5.81 13.08 8.09
C GLU A 40 6.74 11.96 7.62
N SER A 41 7.13 11.96 6.35
CA SER A 41 8.06 10.95 5.81
C SER A 41 9.42 10.99 6.49
N ILE A 42 9.92 12.20 6.79
CA ILE A 42 11.17 12.40 7.55
C ILE A 42 10.99 11.96 9.00
N ALA A 43 9.88 12.28 9.63
CA ALA A 43 9.60 11.96 11.02
C ALA A 43 9.60 10.45 11.33
N VAL A 44 9.25 9.61 10.34
CA VAL A 44 9.24 8.14 10.47
C VAL A 44 10.46 7.46 9.85
N ALA A 45 11.38 8.21 9.25
CA ALA A 45 12.58 7.67 8.62
C ALA A 45 13.53 7.04 9.63
N ALA A 46 14.36 6.08 9.17
CA ALA A 46 15.48 5.59 9.95
C ALA A 46 16.68 6.56 9.84
N PRO A 47 17.39 6.87 10.95
CA PRO A 47 18.52 7.79 10.91
C PRO A 47 19.62 7.38 9.92
N GLN A 48 19.84 6.07 9.75
CA GLN A 48 20.84 5.52 8.83
C GLN A 48 20.47 5.79 7.38
N ASP A 49 19.20 5.57 7.00
CA ASP A 49 18.71 5.80 5.64
C ASP A 49 18.84 7.29 5.27
N LEU A 50 18.44 8.18 6.20
CA LEU A 50 18.59 9.62 6.00
C LEU A 50 20.04 10.06 5.89
N ALA A 51 20.93 9.46 6.69
CA ALA A 51 22.37 9.79 6.72
C ALA A 51 23.03 9.47 5.38
N GLU A 52 22.71 8.33 4.81
CA GLU A 52 23.21 7.89 3.50
C GLU A 52 22.74 8.83 2.37
N ILE A 53 21.45 9.14 2.35
CA ILE A 53 20.84 9.99 1.32
C ILE A 53 21.31 11.44 1.40
N ALA A 54 21.26 12.00 2.60
CA ALA A 54 21.59 13.41 2.81
C ALA A 54 23.11 13.68 2.92
N GLU A 55 23.93 12.62 2.98
CA GLU A 55 25.39 12.69 3.18
C GLU A 55 25.78 13.46 4.47
N ILE A 56 25.04 13.26 5.54
CA ILE A 56 25.26 13.87 6.86
C ILE A 56 25.35 12.80 7.95
N SER A 57 25.85 13.18 9.12
CA SER A 57 26.01 12.22 10.22
C SER A 57 24.68 11.70 10.75
N GLU A 58 24.62 10.43 11.19
CA GLU A 58 23.42 9.85 11.83
C GLU A 58 22.95 10.66 13.04
N GLY A 59 23.89 11.26 13.79
CA GLY A 59 23.57 12.12 14.92
C GLY A 59 22.82 13.40 14.51
N THR A 60 23.13 13.94 13.33
CA THR A 60 22.41 15.09 12.74
C THR A 60 21.05 14.63 12.25
N CYS A 61 20.97 13.48 11.57
CA CYS A 61 19.71 12.90 11.11
C CYS A 61 18.75 12.62 12.27
N SER A 62 19.26 12.08 13.38
CA SER A 62 18.45 11.85 14.58
C SER A 62 17.82 13.13 15.14
N LYS A 63 18.55 14.26 15.08
CA LYS A 63 18.02 15.56 15.49
C LYS A 63 16.95 16.08 14.52
N ILE A 64 17.21 15.99 13.21
CA ILE A 64 16.25 16.35 12.17
C ILE A 64 14.96 15.55 12.33
N ILE A 65 15.06 14.24 12.50
CA ILE A 65 13.89 13.36 12.71
C ILE A 65 13.14 13.75 13.99
N ALA A 66 13.83 14.07 15.08
CA ALA A 66 13.19 14.50 16.31
C ALA A 66 12.43 15.82 16.15
N GLU A 67 13.00 16.80 15.40
CA GLU A 67 12.29 18.04 15.10
C GLU A 67 11.09 17.81 14.16
N ALA A 68 11.26 17.01 13.10
CA ALA A 68 10.15 16.63 12.22
C ALA A 68 9.00 15.98 13.01
N ARG A 69 9.29 15.06 13.94
CA ARG A 69 8.29 14.44 14.83
C ARG A 69 7.54 15.46 15.67
N ARG A 70 8.23 16.48 16.21
CA ARG A 70 7.59 17.55 16.98
C ARG A 70 6.66 18.39 16.11
N MET A 71 7.08 18.70 14.89
CA MET A 71 6.30 19.54 13.97
C MET A 71 5.00 18.86 13.53
N VAL A 72 5.05 17.58 13.21
CA VAL A 72 3.87 16.81 12.77
C VAL A 72 3.10 16.14 13.91
N ARG A 73 3.55 16.30 15.17
CA ARG A 73 2.94 15.72 16.36
C ARG A 73 2.75 14.20 16.28
N ILE A 74 3.67 13.50 15.61
CA ILE A 74 3.64 12.03 15.46
C ILE A 74 3.75 11.33 16.83
N ASP A 75 4.42 11.95 17.80
CA ASP A 75 4.62 11.37 19.13
C ASP A 75 3.40 11.48 20.06
N ASN A 76 2.27 12.01 19.59
CA ASN A 76 1.09 12.15 20.41
C ASN A 76 0.25 10.87 20.38
N PHE A 77 -0.02 10.32 21.57
CA PHE A 77 -1.10 9.35 21.71
C PHE A 77 -2.42 10.04 21.39
N ILE A 78 -3.21 9.40 20.55
CA ILE A 78 -4.60 9.80 20.29
C ILE A 78 -5.53 8.76 20.90
N SER A 79 -6.71 9.19 21.31
CA SER A 79 -7.67 8.28 21.91
C SER A 79 -8.35 7.37 20.86
N ALA A 80 -8.85 6.23 21.28
CA ALA A 80 -9.49 5.26 20.40
C ALA A 80 -10.73 5.82 19.68
N ASP A 81 -11.46 6.74 20.31
CA ASP A 81 -12.58 7.44 19.67
C ASP A 81 -12.11 8.34 18.52
N GLN A 82 -10.97 9.02 18.65
CA GLN A 82 -10.37 9.80 17.57
C GLN A 82 -9.92 8.89 16.40
N ILE A 83 -9.40 7.70 16.69
CA ILE A 83 -9.12 6.70 15.65
C ILE A 83 -10.40 6.26 14.96
N MET A 84 -11.47 6.00 15.74
CA MET A 84 -12.76 5.59 15.19
C MET A 84 -13.36 6.65 14.25
N GLU A 85 -13.22 7.94 14.57
CA GLU A 85 -13.65 9.02 13.68
C GLU A 85 -12.81 9.07 12.38
N LYS A 86 -11.50 8.83 12.46
CA LYS A 86 -10.65 8.73 11.26
C LYS A 86 -11.07 7.54 10.38
N ARG A 87 -11.36 6.39 10.98
CA ARG A 87 -11.75 5.17 10.25
C ARG A 87 -13.08 5.30 9.51
N LYS A 88 -13.98 6.21 9.90
CA LYS A 88 -15.21 6.50 9.14
C LYS A 88 -14.96 7.01 7.71
N ARG A 89 -13.74 7.45 7.41
CA ARG A 89 -13.34 7.98 6.08
C ARG A 89 -12.64 6.93 5.22
N ILE A 90 -12.37 5.75 5.76
CA ILE A 90 -11.73 4.65 5.03
C ILE A 90 -12.66 4.18 3.91
N GLY A 91 -12.11 4.07 2.71
CA GLY A 91 -12.82 3.51 1.57
C GLY A 91 -12.89 1.98 1.64
N HIS A 92 -13.95 1.39 1.10
CA HIS A 92 -14.09 -0.05 0.98
C HIS A 92 -14.36 -0.41 -0.47
N ILE A 93 -13.68 -1.44 -0.97
CA ILE A 93 -13.85 -1.95 -2.33
C ILE A 93 -14.59 -3.28 -2.23
N THR A 94 -15.74 -3.40 -2.89
CA THR A 94 -16.50 -4.64 -2.91
C THR A 94 -15.75 -5.75 -3.63
N SER A 95 -15.81 -6.95 -3.08
CA SER A 95 -15.38 -8.18 -3.76
C SER A 95 -16.33 -8.59 -4.88
N GLY A 96 -17.53 -8.00 -4.94
CA GLY A 96 -18.64 -8.45 -5.78
C GLY A 96 -19.44 -9.62 -5.17
N SER A 97 -19.04 -10.11 -4.01
CA SER A 97 -19.74 -11.13 -3.23
C SER A 97 -20.22 -10.55 -1.92
N LYS A 98 -21.53 -10.39 -1.77
CA LYS A 98 -22.14 -9.85 -0.55
C LYS A 98 -21.70 -10.61 0.71
N ASN A 99 -21.64 -11.94 0.64
CA ASN A 99 -21.26 -12.76 1.78
C ASN A 99 -19.78 -12.55 2.18
N LEU A 100 -18.90 -12.37 1.20
CA LEU A 100 -17.49 -12.09 1.49
C LEU A 100 -17.34 -10.67 2.05
N ASP A 101 -18.02 -9.70 1.46
CA ASP A 101 -17.97 -8.32 1.94
C ASP A 101 -18.50 -8.21 3.39
N GLU A 102 -19.61 -8.88 3.72
CA GLU A 102 -20.12 -8.94 5.09
C GLU A 102 -19.12 -9.61 6.05
N LEU A 103 -18.47 -10.69 5.62
CA LEU A 103 -17.48 -11.42 6.43
C LEU A 103 -16.27 -10.55 6.79
N ILE A 104 -15.81 -9.69 5.85
CA ILE A 104 -14.64 -8.83 6.04
C ILE A 104 -14.98 -7.40 6.48
N GLY A 105 -16.24 -7.14 6.86
CA GLY A 105 -16.65 -5.86 7.44
C GLY A 105 -17.03 -4.77 6.43
N GLY A 106 -17.39 -5.14 5.19
CA GLY A 106 -17.92 -4.22 4.18
C GLY A 106 -17.12 -4.15 2.88
N GLY A 107 -16.09 -4.95 2.74
CA GLY A 107 -15.20 -4.97 1.57
C GLY A 107 -13.73 -4.77 1.94
N PHE A 108 -12.88 -4.63 0.94
CA PHE A 108 -11.43 -4.44 1.10
C PHE A 108 -11.13 -3.00 1.45
N GLU A 109 -10.57 -2.76 2.65
CA GLU A 109 -10.30 -1.43 3.19
C GLU A 109 -9.13 -0.73 2.49
N THR A 110 -9.23 0.58 2.28
CA THR A 110 -8.05 1.44 2.03
C THR A 110 -7.22 1.59 3.31
N GLN A 111 -6.00 2.12 3.21
CA GLN A 111 -5.03 2.22 4.31
C GLN A 111 -4.63 0.86 4.90
N ALA A 112 -4.75 -0.22 4.11
CA ALA A 112 -4.44 -1.57 4.54
C ALA A 112 -3.67 -2.35 3.48
N VAL A 113 -2.83 -3.28 3.95
CA VAL A 113 -2.24 -4.34 3.14
C VAL A 113 -2.98 -5.62 3.48
N ILE A 114 -3.71 -6.16 2.51
CA ILE A 114 -4.59 -7.32 2.69
C ILE A 114 -4.03 -8.50 1.91
N GLU A 115 -3.73 -9.58 2.63
CA GLU A 115 -3.24 -10.82 2.04
C GLU A 115 -4.36 -11.84 1.86
N VAL A 116 -4.42 -12.42 0.66
CA VAL A 116 -5.22 -13.60 0.37
C VAL A 116 -4.29 -14.75 -0.02
N PHE A 117 -4.37 -15.83 0.71
CA PHE A 117 -3.53 -17.01 0.46
C PHE A 117 -4.38 -18.27 0.24
N GLY A 118 -3.81 -19.26 -0.42
CA GLY A 118 -4.48 -20.53 -0.70
C GLY A 118 -3.76 -21.35 -1.76
N GLU A 119 -4.23 -22.56 -1.99
CA GLU A 119 -3.70 -23.47 -2.98
C GLU A 119 -3.84 -22.95 -4.41
N PHE A 120 -3.10 -23.54 -5.33
CA PHE A 120 -3.26 -23.27 -6.75
C PHE A 120 -4.71 -23.56 -7.18
N GLY A 121 -5.27 -22.65 -7.99
CA GLY A 121 -6.66 -22.78 -8.47
C GLY A 121 -7.74 -22.33 -7.48
N SER A 122 -7.40 -21.84 -6.28
CA SER A 122 -8.39 -21.36 -5.29
C SER A 122 -9.07 -20.03 -5.63
N GLY A 123 -8.71 -19.37 -6.73
CA GLY A 123 -9.36 -18.15 -7.21
C GLY A 123 -8.68 -16.84 -6.80
N LYS A 124 -7.50 -16.84 -6.17
CA LYS A 124 -6.79 -15.61 -5.73
C LYS A 124 -6.61 -14.58 -6.84
N SER A 125 -6.05 -15.00 -7.99
CA SER A 125 -5.87 -14.13 -9.16
C SER A 125 -7.20 -13.71 -9.77
N GLN A 126 -8.26 -14.53 -9.68
CA GLN A 126 -9.61 -14.14 -10.12
C GLN A 126 -10.18 -13.03 -9.25
N LEU A 127 -9.96 -13.09 -7.94
CA LEU A 127 -10.35 -12.02 -7.02
C LEU A 127 -9.53 -10.75 -7.28
N ALA A 128 -8.23 -10.88 -7.59
CA ALA A 128 -7.39 -9.75 -7.99
C ALA A 128 -7.94 -9.03 -9.24
N HIS A 129 -8.31 -9.78 -10.30
CA HIS A 129 -8.93 -9.20 -11.49
C HIS A 129 -10.29 -8.56 -11.19
N GLN A 130 -11.07 -9.21 -10.32
CA GLN A 130 -12.37 -8.68 -9.88
C GLN A 130 -12.21 -7.32 -9.19
N LEU A 131 -11.28 -7.21 -8.23
CA LEU A 131 -11.01 -5.97 -7.49
C LEU A 131 -10.49 -4.85 -8.41
N ALA A 132 -9.66 -5.17 -9.42
CA ALA A 132 -9.18 -4.20 -10.40
C ALA A 132 -10.31 -3.54 -11.20
N VAL A 133 -11.45 -4.23 -11.34
CA VAL A 133 -12.67 -3.69 -11.97
C VAL A 133 -13.58 -3.03 -10.94
N THR A 134 -13.84 -3.70 -9.79
CA THR A 134 -14.81 -3.20 -8.83
C THR A 134 -14.40 -1.90 -8.13
N VAL A 135 -13.09 -1.61 -8.03
CA VAL A 135 -12.61 -0.31 -7.52
C VAL A 135 -13.11 0.86 -8.40
N GLN A 136 -13.38 0.62 -9.68
CA GLN A 136 -13.85 1.61 -10.65
C GLN A 136 -15.36 1.87 -10.58
N LEU A 137 -16.12 1.02 -9.88
CA LEU A 137 -17.56 1.18 -9.71
C LEU A 137 -17.89 2.48 -8.94
N PRO A 138 -19.09 3.04 -9.15
CA PRO A 138 -19.62 4.09 -8.30
C PRO A 138 -19.67 3.66 -6.83
N LYS A 139 -19.58 4.62 -5.92
CA LYS A 139 -19.59 4.37 -4.47
C LYS A 139 -20.83 3.63 -4.00
N GLU A 140 -21.99 3.94 -4.60
CA GLU A 140 -23.27 3.29 -4.30
C GLU A 140 -23.29 1.80 -4.68
N LYS A 141 -22.36 1.38 -5.55
CA LYS A 141 -22.16 -0.02 -5.96
C LYS A 141 -20.97 -0.67 -5.26
N GLY A 142 -20.39 -0.01 -4.26
CA GLY A 142 -19.26 -0.52 -3.47
C GLY A 142 -17.89 -0.32 -4.13
N GLY A 143 -17.76 0.57 -5.11
CA GLY A 143 -16.48 0.99 -5.68
C GLY A 143 -15.99 2.30 -5.08
N LEU A 144 -14.89 2.83 -5.63
CA LEU A 144 -14.29 4.10 -5.23
C LEU A 144 -14.15 5.08 -6.39
N GLU A 145 -14.71 4.75 -7.57
CA GLU A 145 -14.58 5.52 -8.83
C GLU A 145 -13.13 5.78 -9.20
N ALA A 146 -12.23 4.83 -8.89
CA ALA A 146 -10.79 5.01 -8.92
C ALA A 146 -10.09 3.99 -9.84
N GLU A 147 -8.84 4.23 -10.09
CA GLU A 147 -7.96 3.40 -10.90
C GLU A 147 -7.24 2.36 -10.05
N SER A 148 -6.61 1.39 -10.71
CA SER A 148 -5.80 0.36 -10.06
C SER A 148 -4.43 0.19 -10.70
N ILE A 149 -3.45 -0.23 -9.88
CA ILE A 149 -2.14 -0.70 -10.32
C ILE A 149 -2.11 -2.21 -10.14
N PHE A 150 -1.64 -2.94 -11.17
CA PHE A 150 -1.50 -4.38 -11.15
C PHE A 150 -0.05 -4.78 -11.41
N ILE A 151 0.66 -5.26 -10.39
CA ILE A 151 2.01 -5.80 -10.48
C ILE A 151 1.91 -7.32 -10.53
N ASP A 152 2.27 -7.89 -11.67
CA ASP A 152 2.14 -9.32 -11.98
C ASP A 152 3.51 -10.01 -11.97
N SER A 153 3.76 -10.90 -11.03
CA SER A 153 4.99 -11.69 -10.90
C SER A 153 4.89 -13.11 -11.48
N GLU A 154 3.66 -13.60 -11.73
CA GLU A 154 3.41 -14.96 -12.22
C GLU A 154 2.94 -15.01 -13.68
N ASN A 155 2.80 -13.86 -14.34
CA ASN A 155 2.27 -13.72 -15.70
C ASN A 155 0.83 -14.26 -15.83
N THR A 156 0.00 -13.92 -14.87
CA THR A 156 -1.39 -14.40 -14.75
C THR A 156 -2.43 -13.39 -15.20
N PHE A 157 -2.06 -12.12 -15.40
CA PHE A 157 -2.98 -11.09 -15.85
C PHE A 157 -3.57 -11.41 -17.23
N ARG A 158 -4.88 -11.27 -17.34
CA ARG A 158 -5.64 -11.56 -18.57
C ARG A 158 -6.61 -10.42 -18.86
N PRO A 159 -6.30 -9.55 -19.85
CA PRO A 159 -7.19 -8.47 -20.27
C PRO A 159 -8.59 -8.96 -20.66
N GLU A 160 -8.68 -10.15 -21.26
CA GLU A 160 -9.97 -10.75 -21.65
C GLU A 160 -10.85 -11.02 -20.42
N ARG A 161 -10.23 -11.32 -19.28
CA ARG A 161 -10.98 -11.52 -18.04
C ARG A 161 -11.48 -10.20 -17.46
N ILE A 162 -10.71 -9.13 -17.59
CA ILE A 162 -11.14 -7.78 -17.22
C ILE A 162 -12.35 -7.37 -18.05
N VAL A 163 -12.31 -7.61 -19.37
CA VAL A 163 -13.44 -7.32 -20.28
C VAL A 163 -14.72 -8.03 -19.80
N GLN A 164 -14.65 -9.34 -19.53
CA GLN A 164 -15.82 -10.11 -19.06
C GLN A 164 -16.39 -9.56 -17.76
N ILE A 165 -15.51 -9.16 -16.82
CA ILE A 165 -15.96 -8.60 -15.53
C ILE A 165 -16.57 -7.21 -15.75
N ALA A 166 -15.95 -6.36 -16.58
CA ALA A 166 -16.47 -5.03 -16.90
C ALA A 166 -17.88 -5.10 -17.51
N GLU A 167 -18.08 -5.98 -18.50
CA GLU A 167 -19.38 -6.23 -19.12
C GLU A 167 -20.44 -6.70 -18.11
N HIS A 168 -20.06 -7.58 -17.17
CA HIS A 168 -20.96 -8.05 -16.10
C HIS A 168 -21.46 -6.89 -15.22
N TYR A 169 -20.61 -5.89 -14.94
CA TYR A 169 -20.99 -4.72 -14.15
C TYR A 169 -21.57 -3.58 -14.97
N GLY A 170 -21.68 -3.73 -16.30
CA GLY A 170 -22.18 -2.69 -17.20
C GLY A 170 -21.22 -1.51 -17.37
N LEU A 171 -19.91 -1.75 -17.19
CA LEU A 171 -18.85 -0.79 -17.47
C LEU A 171 -18.39 -0.92 -18.94
N ASP A 172 -17.88 0.17 -19.51
CA ASP A 172 -17.21 0.10 -20.81
C ASP A 172 -15.87 -0.65 -20.67
N PRO A 173 -15.65 -1.73 -21.44
CA PRO A 173 -14.45 -2.54 -21.30
C PRO A 173 -13.15 -1.79 -21.65
N GLN A 174 -13.17 -0.89 -22.64
CA GLN A 174 -12.00 -0.17 -23.06
C GLN A 174 -11.60 0.88 -22.04
N GLU A 175 -12.58 1.63 -21.49
CA GLU A 175 -12.35 2.57 -20.40
C GLU A 175 -11.86 1.85 -19.13
N THR A 176 -12.45 0.67 -18.84
CA THR A 176 -12.04 -0.15 -17.69
C THR A 176 -10.58 -0.61 -17.80
N LEU A 177 -10.20 -1.10 -18.97
CA LEU A 177 -8.81 -1.51 -19.23
C LEU A 177 -7.84 -0.33 -19.12
N ALA A 178 -8.19 0.84 -19.63
CA ALA A 178 -7.36 2.04 -19.60
C ALA A 178 -7.08 2.54 -18.17
N LYS A 179 -7.93 2.21 -17.20
CA LYS A 179 -7.79 2.56 -15.78
C LYS A 179 -7.04 1.53 -14.96
N ILE A 180 -6.41 0.53 -15.59
CA ILE A 180 -5.60 -0.49 -14.94
C ILE A 180 -4.14 -0.34 -15.40
N HIS A 181 -3.28 0.18 -14.53
CA HIS A 181 -1.85 0.36 -14.80
C HIS A 181 -1.12 -0.96 -14.56
N TYR A 182 -0.79 -1.68 -15.61
CA TYR A 182 -0.16 -2.99 -15.53
C TYR A 182 1.35 -2.93 -15.63
N ALA A 183 2.04 -3.69 -14.76
CA ALA A 183 3.47 -3.92 -14.87
C ALA A 183 3.82 -5.38 -14.53
N ARG A 184 4.72 -5.97 -15.31
CA ARG A 184 5.25 -7.31 -15.03
C ARG A 184 6.53 -7.22 -14.21
N ALA A 185 6.56 -7.92 -13.08
CA ALA A 185 7.76 -8.11 -12.26
C ALA A 185 8.52 -9.37 -12.70
N TYR A 186 9.81 -9.23 -12.99
CA TYR A 186 10.64 -10.36 -13.45
C TYR A 186 11.45 -11.01 -12.33
N ASN A 187 11.74 -10.25 -11.29
CA ASN A 187 12.47 -10.69 -10.10
C ASN A 187 12.07 -9.85 -8.88
N SER A 188 12.57 -10.20 -7.69
CA SER A 188 12.22 -9.54 -6.44
C SER A 188 12.66 -8.08 -6.39
N ASP A 189 13.84 -7.74 -6.94
CA ASP A 189 14.32 -6.35 -7.02
C ASP A 189 13.45 -5.52 -7.95
N HIS A 190 13.07 -6.08 -9.10
CA HIS A 190 12.17 -5.41 -10.04
C HIS A 190 10.77 -5.22 -9.46
N GLN A 191 10.25 -6.19 -8.70
CA GLN A 191 8.96 -6.06 -7.99
C GLN A 191 9.00 -4.91 -6.97
N MET A 192 10.08 -4.81 -6.19
CA MET A 192 10.28 -3.71 -5.24
C MET A 192 10.39 -2.36 -5.95
N LEU A 193 11.17 -2.28 -7.03
CA LEU A 193 11.31 -1.07 -7.85
C LEU A 193 9.97 -0.63 -8.45
N LEU A 194 9.14 -1.56 -8.94
CA LEU A 194 7.82 -1.25 -9.47
C LEU A 194 6.89 -0.67 -8.40
N ALA A 195 6.94 -1.21 -7.17
CA ALA A 195 6.17 -0.66 -6.05
C ALA A 195 6.65 0.75 -5.65
N GLU A 196 7.95 1.03 -5.74
CA GLU A 196 8.49 2.39 -5.52
C GLU A 196 8.04 3.35 -6.64
N LYS A 197 8.16 2.93 -7.91
CA LYS A 197 7.72 3.74 -9.06
C LYS A 197 6.20 3.96 -9.14
N ALA A 198 5.41 3.06 -8.56
CA ALA A 198 3.97 3.24 -8.43
C ALA A 198 3.61 4.54 -7.68
N GLU A 199 4.52 5.05 -6.84
CA GLU A 199 4.34 6.30 -6.11
C GLU A 199 4.09 7.50 -7.04
N ASP A 200 4.65 7.50 -8.25
CA ASP A 200 4.42 8.57 -9.23
C ASP A 200 2.96 8.60 -9.69
N LEU A 201 2.37 7.42 -9.97
CA LEU A 201 0.95 7.29 -10.30
C LEU A 201 0.04 7.64 -9.10
N LEU A 202 0.46 7.27 -7.89
CA LEU A 202 -0.29 7.56 -6.66
C LEU A 202 -0.34 9.06 -6.35
N LYS A 203 0.70 9.83 -6.70
CA LYS A 203 0.74 11.29 -6.56
C LYS A 203 -0.26 12.00 -7.48
N GLU A 204 -0.60 11.42 -8.62
CA GLU A 204 -1.62 11.95 -9.53
C GLU A 204 -3.05 11.82 -8.97
N GLY A 205 -3.23 10.98 -7.94
CA GLY A 205 -4.34 11.07 -7.01
C GLY A 205 -5.59 10.23 -7.32
N ASN A 206 -5.63 9.47 -8.42
CA ASN A 206 -6.85 8.70 -8.78
C ASN A 206 -6.74 7.19 -8.54
N VAL A 207 -5.60 6.67 -8.11
CA VAL A 207 -5.42 5.25 -7.80
C VAL A 207 -5.83 4.96 -6.35
N LYS A 208 -6.70 3.95 -6.14
CA LYS A 208 -7.14 3.50 -4.80
C LYS A 208 -6.90 2.02 -4.54
N LEU A 209 -6.33 1.31 -5.50
CA LEU A 209 -6.01 -0.11 -5.36
C LEU A 209 -4.65 -0.41 -6.01
N MET A 210 -3.77 -1.08 -5.27
CA MET A 210 -2.56 -1.71 -5.82
C MET A 210 -2.63 -3.21 -5.57
N ILE A 211 -2.40 -4.00 -6.61
CA ILE A 211 -2.43 -5.46 -6.59
C ILE A 211 -1.02 -5.98 -6.83
N LEU A 212 -0.58 -6.93 -6.01
CA LEU A 212 0.64 -7.73 -6.25
C LEU A 212 0.25 -9.20 -6.36
N ASP A 213 0.29 -9.76 -7.55
CA ASP A 213 -0.03 -11.16 -7.82
C ASP A 213 1.20 -11.89 -8.41
N SER A 214 2.01 -12.57 -7.57
CA SER A 214 1.92 -12.73 -6.12
C SER A 214 3.05 -11.97 -5.40
N LEU A 215 2.87 -11.74 -4.08
CA LEU A 215 3.86 -11.06 -3.25
C LEU A 215 5.18 -11.83 -3.17
N THR A 216 5.14 -13.16 -3.02
CA THR A 216 6.29 -13.97 -2.62
C THR A 216 6.89 -14.83 -3.72
N ALA A 217 6.29 -14.97 -4.90
CA ALA A 217 6.77 -15.88 -5.96
C ALA A 217 8.21 -15.59 -6.37
N THR A 218 8.54 -14.33 -6.63
CA THR A 218 9.89 -13.89 -7.02
C THR A 218 10.91 -14.14 -5.91
N PHE A 219 10.56 -13.80 -4.65
CA PHE A 219 11.42 -14.03 -3.50
C PHE A 219 11.71 -15.52 -3.27
N ARG A 220 10.76 -16.39 -3.53
CA ARG A 220 10.93 -17.85 -3.38
C ARG A 220 11.81 -18.45 -4.45
N SER A 221 11.65 -18.00 -5.69
CA SER A 221 12.42 -18.54 -6.82
C SER A 221 13.91 -18.12 -6.76
N GLU A 222 14.22 -16.95 -6.19
CA GLU A 222 15.58 -16.42 -6.12
C GLU A 222 16.33 -16.89 -4.86
N TYR A 223 15.65 -16.93 -3.71
CA TYR A 223 16.25 -17.25 -2.42
C TYR A 223 15.93 -18.69 -2.02
N VAL A 224 16.66 -19.64 -2.64
CA VAL A 224 16.45 -21.07 -2.43
C VAL A 224 17.43 -21.62 -1.38
N GLY A 225 16.91 -22.34 -0.39
CA GLY A 225 17.69 -23.01 0.65
C GLY A 225 17.74 -22.25 1.97
N ARG A 226 18.15 -22.99 3.03
CA ARG A 226 18.12 -22.47 4.42
C ARG A 226 19.12 -21.35 4.67
N GLY A 227 20.25 -21.33 3.96
CA GLY A 227 21.33 -20.35 4.18
C GLY A 227 20.96 -18.92 3.80
N VAL A 228 20.00 -18.73 2.89
CA VAL A 228 19.56 -17.41 2.39
C VAL A 228 18.21 -16.95 2.97
N LEU A 229 17.67 -17.73 3.91
CA LEU A 229 16.35 -17.43 4.50
C LEU A 229 16.32 -16.07 5.21
N ALA A 230 17.38 -15.75 5.97
CA ALA A 230 17.46 -14.47 6.69
C ALA A 230 17.48 -13.27 5.72
N GLU A 231 18.24 -13.36 4.64
CA GLU A 231 18.32 -12.34 3.60
C GLU A 231 16.95 -12.15 2.91
N ARG A 232 16.30 -13.26 2.51
CA ARG A 232 14.94 -13.23 1.96
C ARG A 232 13.97 -12.52 2.88
N GLN A 233 13.98 -12.84 4.18
CA GLN A 233 13.07 -12.24 5.15
C GLN A 233 13.35 -10.74 5.36
N GLN A 234 14.61 -10.33 5.39
CA GLN A 234 14.96 -8.92 5.49
C GLN A 234 14.48 -8.13 4.26
N LYS A 235 14.68 -8.68 3.07
CA LYS A 235 14.26 -8.05 1.81
C LYS A 235 12.74 -7.96 1.71
N LEU A 236 12.04 -9.04 2.01
CA LEU A 236 10.57 -9.07 2.05
C LEU A 236 10.03 -8.09 3.12
N GLY A 237 10.66 -8.03 4.29
CA GLY A 237 10.29 -7.09 5.35
C GLY A 237 10.45 -5.61 4.94
N ARG A 238 11.49 -5.28 4.16
CA ARG A 238 11.64 -3.93 3.56
C ARG A 238 10.53 -3.63 2.56
N HIS A 239 10.23 -4.60 1.69
CA HIS A 239 9.17 -4.46 0.71
C HIS A 239 7.79 -4.25 1.36
N LEU A 240 7.43 -5.07 2.34
CA LEU A 240 6.18 -4.92 3.11
C LEU A 240 6.09 -3.56 3.81
N ARG A 241 7.20 -3.08 4.40
CA ARG A 241 7.23 -1.75 5.03
C ARG A 241 6.92 -0.64 4.02
N LYS A 242 7.50 -0.71 2.81
CA LYS A 242 7.19 0.26 1.74
C LYS A 242 5.72 0.17 1.32
N LEU A 243 5.16 -1.04 1.18
CA LEU A 243 3.75 -1.22 0.86
C LEU A 243 2.83 -0.62 1.94
N HIS A 244 3.10 -0.87 3.23
CA HIS A 244 2.34 -0.25 4.31
C HIS A 244 2.43 1.29 4.27
N GLN A 245 3.61 1.83 4.02
CA GLN A 245 3.79 3.28 3.87
C GLN A 245 2.95 3.84 2.72
N LEU A 246 2.93 3.18 1.56
CA LEU A 246 2.12 3.59 0.42
C LEU A 246 0.62 3.53 0.74
N ALA A 247 0.17 2.45 1.41
CA ALA A 247 -1.22 2.30 1.81
C ALA A 247 -1.70 3.45 2.71
N ASP A 248 -0.89 3.83 3.70
CA ASP A 248 -1.21 4.87 4.67
C ASP A 248 -1.16 6.28 4.05
N VAL A 249 -0.07 6.58 3.31
CA VAL A 249 0.18 7.93 2.78
C VAL A 249 -0.82 8.31 1.68
N TYR A 250 -1.13 7.35 0.78
CA TYR A 250 -1.98 7.60 -0.38
C TYR A 250 -3.43 7.15 -0.20
N ASP A 251 -3.78 6.63 0.99
CA ASP A 251 -5.14 6.13 1.29
C ASP A 251 -5.60 5.13 0.24
N ILE A 252 -4.80 4.09 0.01
CA ILE A 252 -5.07 3.03 -0.96
C ILE A 252 -5.21 1.66 -0.28
N CYS A 253 -5.96 0.77 -0.90
CA CYS A 253 -5.94 -0.66 -0.61
C CYS A 253 -4.76 -1.31 -1.32
N ILE A 254 -3.94 -2.07 -0.61
CA ILE A 254 -2.93 -2.94 -1.23
C ILE A 254 -3.36 -4.38 -1.05
N PHE A 255 -3.69 -5.03 -2.15
CA PHE A 255 -4.12 -6.42 -2.20
C PHE A 255 -2.98 -7.29 -2.68
N VAL A 256 -2.58 -8.27 -1.87
CA VAL A 256 -1.50 -9.19 -2.21
C VAL A 256 -2.00 -10.62 -2.20
N THR A 257 -1.58 -11.41 -3.19
CA THR A 257 -1.82 -12.85 -3.20
C THR A 257 -0.59 -13.60 -2.71
N ASN A 258 -0.81 -14.74 -2.07
CA ASN A 258 0.26 -15.62 -1.63
C ASN A 258 -0.13 -17.10 -1.83
N GLN A 259 0.88 -17.94 -1.97
CA GLN A 259 0.71 -19.38 -2.02
C GLN A 259 0.84 -19.97 -0.62
N VAL A 260 0.43 -21.23 -0.47
CA VAL A 260 0.62 -22.00 0.76
C VAL A 260 1.71 -23.03 0.58
N SER A 261 2.39 -23.37 1.67
CA SER A 261 3.22 -24.56 1.77
C SER A 261 2.53 -25.59 2.65
N SER A 262 2.68 -26.83 2.29
CA SER A 262 2.29 -27.95 3.15
C SER A 262 3.33 -28.13 4.26
N ALA A 263 2.88 -28.20 5.51
CA ALA A 263 3.71 -28.58 6.66
C ALA A 263 3.47 -30.08 6.95
N PRO A 264 4.32 -30.99 6.44
CA PRO A 264 4.09 -32.43 6.50
C PRO A 264 4.09 -33.03 7.93
N ASP A 265 4.57 -32.25 8.90
CA ASP A 265 4.67 -32.66 10.31
C ASP A 265 3.37 -32.41 11.10
N ILE A 266 2.34 -31.84 10.46
CA ILE A 266 1.04 -31.62 11.12
C ILE A 266 0.13 -32.79 10.85
N PHE A 267 -0.05 -33.68 11.88
CA PHE A 267 -0.91 -34.84 11.80
C PHE A 267 -2.40 -34.57 12.08
N PHE A 268 -2.74 -33.37 12.62
CA PHE A 268 -4.13 -33.00 12.92
C PHE A 268 -4.36 -31.54 12.53
N GLY A 269 -5.47 -31.30 11.84
CA GLY A 269 -5.83 -29.95 11.33
C GLY A 269 -5.35 -29.66 9.92
N ASP A 270 -5.47 -28.43 9.48
CA ASP A 270 -5.04 -27.99 8.15
C ASP A 270 -3.50 -27.87 8.12
N PRO A 271 -2.80 -28.67 7.29
CA PRO A 271 -1.36 -28.58 7.15
C PRO A 271 -0.90 -27.39 6.32
N THR A 272 -1.80 -26.63 5.71
CA THR A 272 -1.46 -25.50 4.85
C THR A 272 -1.12 -24.26 5.67
N ARG A 273 -0.03 -23.58 5.30
CA ARG A 273 0.39 -22.30 5.89
C ARG A 273 0.75 -21.32 4.79
N PRO A 274 0.44 -20.04 4.96
CA PRO A 274 0.97 -19.00 4.08
C PRO A 274 2.50 -19.03 4.13
N ILE A 275 3.11 -18.70 3.02
CA ILE A 275 4.57 -18.81 2.85
C ILE A 275 5.23 -17.47 3.11
#